data_ac90336cc31de9a81b136da924e07f8d
#
_entry.id   ac90336cc31de9a81b136da924e07f8d
#
_cell.length_a   1.000
_cell.length_b   1.000
_cell.length_c   1.000
_cell.angle_alpha   90.00
_cell.angle_beta   90.00
_cell.angle_gamma   90.00
#
_symmetry.space_group_name_H-M   'P 1'
#
loop_
_entity.id
_entity.type
_entity.pdbx_description
1 polymer ?
#
loop_
_entity_poly.entity_id
_entity_poly.type
_entity_poly.pdbx_seq_one_letter_code
_entity_poly.pdbx_strand_id
1 'polypeptide(L)'
;SADAFGTFGALDGKLFADEVDFERDWLGDARRYLTNIVGKYGPHIQLLLKKAGGVLDQIKYICPLHGPVWRKDLGWFIEKYDTWSRYAPETQGVLIVYASMYGNTENAAQALATSLCDKGMSKVAMYDVSSTHVSQLISEAFKYSHIVLASVTYNLGIYPAMHDFLMDMKALNLQNRTFAIIENG
;
A
#
# COMPACT_ATOMS: atom_id res chain seq x y z
N SER A 1 4.90 -17.20 13.08
CA SER A 1 5.27 -15.79 13.14
C SER A 1 4.13 -15.01 13.81
N ALA A 2 4.39 -13.93 14.53
CA ALA A 2 3.32 -13.13 15.09
C ALA A 2 2.63 -12.34 13.96
N ASP A 3 3.03 -11.08 13.73
CA ASP A 3 2.40 -10.22 12.74
C ASP A 3 2.96 -10.38 11.32
N ALA A 4 4.08 -11.08 11.15
CA ALA A 4 4.61 -11.33 9.81
C ALA A 4 3.71 -12.29 9.02
N PHE A 5 3.49 -11.98 7.75
CA PHE A 5 2.66 -12.70 6.80
C PHE A 5 1.15 -12.66 7.10
N GLY A 6 0.71 -11.79 8.00
CA GLY A 6 -0.70 -11.56 8.31
C GLY A 6 -1.44 -10.80 7.22
N THR A 7 -2.77 -10.88 7.27
CA THR A 7 -3.67 -10.09 6.44
C THR A 7 -4.94 -9.73 7.22
N PHE A 8 -5.57 -8.62 6.86
CA PHE A 8 -6.95 -8.35 7.26
C PHE A 8 -7.91 -9.30 6.52
N GLY A 9 -9.12 -9.41 7.03
CA GLY A 9 -10.17 -10.22 6.44
C GLY A 9 -10.59 -11.41 7.31
N ALA A 10 -11.76 -11.97 7.04
CA ALA A 10 -12.32 -13.15 7.68
C ALA A 10 -12.15 -14.37 6.77
N LEU A 11 -11.76 -15.51 7.33
CA LEU A 11 -11.45 -16.72 6.55
C LEU A 11 -12.67 -17.36 5.87
N ASP A 12 -13.87 -17.08 6.33
CA ASP A 12 -15.14 -17.57 5.78
C ASP A 12 -15.13 -19.10 5.50
N GLY A 13 -14.62 -19.84 6.48
CA GLY A 13 -14.52 -21.30 6.42
C GLY A 13 -13.36 -21.86 5.59
N LYS A 14 -12.56 -21.02 4.93
CA LYS A 14 -11.39 -21.42 4.14
C LYS A 14 -10.10 -21.12 4.90
N LEU A 15 -9.37 -22.17 5.27
CA LEU A 15 -8.19 -22.04 6.13
C LEU A 15 -6.92 -21.73 5.32
N PHE A 16 -6.80 -22.22 4.10
CA PHE A 16 -5.57 -22.14 3.34
C PHE A 16 -5.65 -21.12 2.20
N ALA A 17 -4.53 -20.45 1.93
CA ALA A 17 -4.42 -19.43 0.88
C ALA A 17 -4.68 -20.00 -0.54
N ASP A 18 -4.40 -21.29 -0.76
CA ASP A 18 -4.66 -21.99 -2.03
C ASP A 18 -6.14 -22.43 -2.21
N GLU A 19 -7.01 -22.14 -1.25
CA GLU A 19 -8.46 -22.35 -1.34
C GLU A 19 -9.23 -21.12 -1.84
N VAL A 20 -8.52 -20.02 -2.07
CA VAL A 20 -9.06 -18.73 -2.53
C VAL A 20 -8.21 -18.16 -3.66
N ASP A 21 -8.73 -17.20 -4.42
CA ASP A 21 -7.93 -16.37 -5.30
C ASP A 21 -7.25 -15.27 -4.48
N PHE A 22 -6.10 -15.61 -3.88
CA PHE A 22 -5.43 -14.72 -2.95
C PHE A 22 -4.95 -13.43 -3.62
N GLU A 23 -4.49 -13.49 -4.85
CA GLU A 23 -4.00 -12.31 -5.57
C GLU A 23 -5.12 -11.30 -5.82
N ARG A 24 -6.30 -11.77 -6.21
CA ARG A 24 -7.46 -10.92 -6.48
C ARG A 24 -8.10 -10.41 -5.20
N ASP A 25 -8.34 -11.31 -4.22
CA ASP A 25 -9.27 -11.06 -3.12
C ASP A 25 -8.57 -10.66 -1.81
N TRP A 26 -7.28 -11.00 -1.63
CA TRP A 26 -6.58 -10.87 -0.36
C TRP A 26 -5.27 -10.08 -0.41
N LEU A 27 -4.61 -9.97 -1.57
CA LEU A 27 -3.29 -9.33 -1.68
C LEU A 27 -3.34 -7.85 -1.24
N GLY A 28 -4.43 -7.15 -1.58
CA GLY A 28 -4.65 -5.77 -1.14
C GLY A 28 -4.69 -5.64 0.38
N ASP A 29 -5.41 -6.54 1.05
CA ASP A 29 -5.53 -6.55 2.50
C ASP A 29 -4.26 -7.06 3.19
N ALA A 30 -3.51 -7.97 2.58
CA ALA A 30 -2.19 -8.39 3.06
C ALA A 30 -1.19 -7.22 3.02
N ARG A 31 -1.15 -6.46 1.91
CA ARG A 31 -0.33 -5.25 1.82
C ARG A 31 -0.77 -4.20 2.84
N ARG A 32 -2.09 -3.97 2.96
CA ARG A 32 -2.67 -3.04 3.94
C ARG A 32 -2.31 -3.43 5.37
N TYR A 33 -2.34 -4.74 5.69
CA TYR A 33 -1.92 -5.26 6.98
C TYR A 33 -0.43 -4.97 7.25
N LEU A 34 0.45 -5.39 6.33
CA LEU A 34 1.89 -5.15 6.48
C LEU A 34 2.19 -3.67 6.67
N THR A 35 1.68 -2.82 5.78
CA THR A 35 2.06 -1.40 5.75
C THR A 35 1.62 -0.66 6.99
N ASN A 36 0.43 -0.95 7.53
CA ASN A 36 -0.11 -0.25 8.69
C ASN A 36 0.37 -0.84 10.03
N ILE A 37 0.66 -2.13 10.11
CA ILE A 37 1.05 -2.79 11.38
C ILE A 37 2.57 -2.82 11.54
N VAL A 38 3.30 -3.17 10.48
CA VAL A 38 4.75 -3.37 10.55
C VAL A 38 5.55 -2.54 9.53
N GLY A 39 4.92 -1.61 8.82
CA GLY A 39 5.52 -0.86 7.72
C GLY A 39 6.84 -0.17 8.06
N LYS A 40 6.93 0.49 9.22
CA LYS A 40 8.16 1.14 9.68
C LYS A 40 9.30 0.16 10.02
N TYR A 41 8.99 -1.13 10.19
CA TYR A 41 9.94 -2.17 10.57
C TYR A 41 10.49 -2.96 9.38
N GLY A 42 10.47 -2.38 8.17
CA GLY A 42 11.03 -3.00 6.96
C GLY A 42 12.40 -3.65 7.18
N PRO A 43 13.39 -2.97 7.79
CA PRO A 43 14.70 -3.57 8.07
C PRO A 43 14.64 -4.84 8.93
N HIS A 44 13.72 -4.92 9.89
CA HIS A 44 13.53 -6.11 10.73
C HIS A 44 12.92 -7.28 9.93
N ILE A 45 11.99 -6.97 9.02
CA ILE A 45 11.44 -7.96 8.08
C ILE A 45 12.54 -8.50 7.18
N GLN A 46 13.40 -7.63 6.64
CA GLN A 46 14.55 -8.03 5.83
C GLN A 46 15.51 -8.95 6.58
N LEU A 47 15.77 -8.70 7.87
CA LEU A 47 16.55 -9.60 8.71
C LEU A 47 15.86 -10.96 8.92
N LEU A 48 14.54 -10.96 9.08
CA LEU A 48 13.75 -12.20 9.16
C LEU A 48 13.86 -12.99 7.86
N LEU A 49 13.64 -12.35 6.71
CA LEU A 49 13.72 -13.00 5.40
C LEU A 49 15.12 -13.54 5.12
N LYS A 50 16.17 -12.81 5.48
CA LYS A 50 17.56 -13.29 5.37
C LYS A 50 17.82 -14.54 6.21
N LYS A 51 17.32 -14.58 7.46
CA LYS A 51 17.43 -15.76 8.31
C LYS A 51 16.64 -16.95 7.77
N ALA A 52 15.42 -16.69 7.28
CA ALA A 52 14.57 -17.72 6.69
C ALA A 52 15.16 -18.28 5.39
N GLY A 53 15.89 -17.45 4.61
CA GLY A 53 16.49 -17.87 3.33
C GLY A 53 17.37 -19.11 3.41
N GLY A 54 18.06 -19.31 4.54
CA GLY A 54 18.89 -20.51 4.76
C GLY A 54 18.10 -21.80 5.05
N VAL A 55 16.79 -21.71 5.25
CA VAL A 55 15.92 -22.84 5.62
C VAL A 55 14.62 -22.88 4.81
N LEU A 56 14.50 -22.07 3.76
CA LEU A 56 13.28 -21.97 2.94
C LEU A 56 12.85 -23.32 2.38
N ASP A 57 13.79 -24.14 1.94
CA ASP A 57 13.50 -25.46 1.39
C ASP A 57 12.90 -26.43 2.41
N GLN A 58 13.05 -26.12 3.70
CA GLN A 58 12.53 -26.93 4.80
C GLN A 58 11.17 -26.43 5.29
N ILE A 59 10.79 -25.18 4.92
CA ILE A 59 9.53 -24.57 5.33
C ILE A 59 8.40 -25.14 4.47
N LYS A 60 7.50 -25.86 5.11
CA LYS A 60 6.31 -26.42 4.44
C LYS A 60 5.06 -25.57 4.62
N TYR A 61 5.00 -24.79 5.69
CA TYR A 61 3.85 -23.96 6.04
C TYR A 61 4.30 -22.60 6.57
N ILE A 62 3.58 -21.54 6.21
CA ILE A 62 3.62 -20.26 6.89
C ILE A 62 2.28 -20.10 7.60
N CYS A 63 2.32 -20.04 8.93
CA CYS A 63 1.13 -19.90 9.78
C CYS A 63 1.14 -18.52 10.42
N PRO A 64 0.51 -17.50 9.81
CA PRO A 64 0.33 -16.21 10.44
C PRO A 64 -0.72 -16.28 11.55
N LEU A 65 -0.74 -15.31 12.46
CA LEU A 65 -1.79 -15.20 13.48
C LEU A 65 -3.10 -14.63 12.92
N HIS A 66 -3.02 -13.95 11.79
CA HIS A 66 -4.16 -13.32 11.10
C HIS A 66 -4.13 -13.68 9.62
N GLY A 67 -5.27 -14.11 9.08
CA GLY A 67 -5.42 -14.53 7.67
C GLY A 67 -5.12 -16.01 7.42
N PRO A 68 -5.12 -16.44 6.15
CA PRO A 68 -5.00 -17.84 5.77
C PRO A 68 -3.59 -18.40 5.97
N VAL A 69 -3.53 -19.71 6.18
CA VAL A 69 -2.29 -20.50 6.26
C VAL A 69 -1.76 -20.77 4.84
N TRP A 70 -0.47 -20.60 4.64
CA TRP A 70 0.19 -20.92 3.38
C TRP A 70 0.84 -22.30 3.42
N ARG A 71 0.57 -23.10 2.40
CA ARG A 71 1.16 -24.44 2.17
C ARG A 71 1.63 -24.65 0.73
N LYS A 72 1.28 -23.73 -0.18
CA LYS A 72 1.72 -23.68 -1.57
C LYS A 72 2.18 -22.27 -1.90
N ASP A 73 2.98 -22.11 -2.92
CA ASP A 73 3.45 -20.83 -3.47
C ASP A 73 4.06 -19.88 -2.42
N LEU A 74 4.74 -20.47 -1.41
CA LEU A 74 5.36 -19.72 -0.31
C LEU A 74 6.34 -18.66 -0.84
N GLY A 75 7.10 -19.01 -1.88
CA GLY A 75 8.07 -18.11 -2.51
C GLY A 75 7.43 -16.84 -3.07
N TRP A 76 6.27 -16.98 -3.72
CA TRP A 76 5.52 -15.84 -4.27
C TRP A 76 5.12 -14.83 -3.16
N PHE A 77 4.60 -15.33 -2.05
CA PHE A 77 4.19 -14.44 -0.95
C PHE A 77 5.38 -13.82 -0.20
N ILE A 78 6.46 -14.59 -0.06
CA ILE A 78 7.72 -14.08 0.50
C ILE A 78 8.30 -12.96 -0.38
N GLU A 79 8.22 -13.07 -1.71
CA GLU A 79 8.66 -12.03 -2.65
C GLU A 79 7.84 -10.74 -2.49
N LYS A 80 6.52 -10.84 -2.26
CA LYS A 80 5.69 -9.66 -1.94
C LYS A 80 6.17 -8.99 -0.66
N TYR A 81 6.41 -9.76 0.40
CA TYR A 81 6.94 -9.27 1.66
C TYR A 81 8.34 -8.63 1.51
N ASP A 82 9.20 -9.22 0.70
CA ASP A 82 10.51 -8.65 0.37
C ASP A 82 10.36 -7.29 -0.31
N THR A 83 9.51 -7.21 -1.32
CA THR A 83 9.23 -5.97 -2.06
C THR A 83 8.74 -4.86 -1.12
N TRP A 84 7.71 -5.13 -0.33
CA TRP A 84 7.11 -4.15 0.56
C TRP A 84 8.06 -3.71 1.68
N SER A 85 8.81 -4.63 2.26
CA SER A 85 9.72 -4.34 3.38
C SER A 85 11.02 -3.62 2.96
N ARG A 86 11.39 -3.69 1.68
CA ARG A 86 12.44 -2.84 1.08
C ARG A 86 11.92 -1.47 0.64
N TYR A 87 10.64 -1.18 0.88
CA TYR A 87 9.97 0.01 0.38
C TYR A 87 10.05 0.15 -1.15
N ALA A 88 10.20 -0.96 -1.87
CA ALA A 88 10.13 -0.96 -3.32
C ALA A 88 8.67 -0.83 -3.78
N PRO A 89 8.38 -0.07 -4.85
CA PRO A 89 7.04 0.00 -5.39
C PRO A 89 6.65 -1.35 -6.02
N GLU A 90 5.44 -1.81 -5.72
CA GLU A 90 4.88 -3.01 -6.33
C GLU A 90 4.45 -2.77 -7.78
N THR A 91 4.06 -1.53 -8.07
CA THR A 91 3.51 -1.13 -9.37
C THR A 91 4.20 0.13 -9.87
N GLN A 92 4.72 0.07 -11.10
CA GLN A 92 5.13 1.27 -11.83
C GLN A 92 3.87 1.98 -12.34
N GLY A 93 3.46 3.02 -11.63
CA GLY A 93 2.21 3.74 -11.89
C GLY A 93 2.08 4.97 -11.01
N VAL A 94 0.95 5.64 -11.11
CA VAL A 94 0.68 6.92 -10.44
C VAL A 94 -0.52 6.78 -9.49
N LEU A 95 -0.30 7.11 -8.23
CA LEU A 95 -1.34 7.33 -7.24
C LEU A 95 -1.61 8.83 -7.14
N ILE A 96 -2.83 9.26 -7.32
CA ILE A 96 -3.28 10.64 -7.09
C ILE A 96 -4.15 10.64 -5.83
N VAL A 97 -3.71 11.35 -4.80
CA VAL A 97 -4.49 11.59 -3.57
C VAL A 97 -4.86 13.05 -3.54
N TYR A 98 -6.16 13.34 -3.49
CA TYR A 98 -6.62 14.71 -3.52
C TYR A 98 -7.49 15.07 -2.32
N ALA A 99 -7.46 16.35 -1.95
CA ALA A 99 -8.36 17.02 -1.02
C ALA A 99 -9.06 18.17 -1.74
N SER A 100 -10.38 18.15 -1.79
CA SER A 100 -11.17 19.20 -2.46
C SER A 100 -12.35 19.62 -1.62
N MET A 101 -12.59 20.94 -1.50
CA MET A 101 -13.75 21.49 -0.79
C MET A 101 -14.92 21.78 -1.73
N TYR A 102 -14.62 22.33 -2.92
CA TYR A 102 -15.61 22.82 -3.87
C TYR A 102 -15.47 22.21 -5.26
N GLY A 103 -14.76 21.09 -5.38
CA GLY A 103 -14.57 20.35 -6.63
C GLY A 103 -13.41 20.83 -7.52
N ASN A 104 -12.82 22.00 -7.29
CA ASN A 104 -11.76 22.52 -8.17
C ASN A 104 -10.49 21.68 -8.16
N THR A 105 -10.02 21.28 -6.98
CA THR A 105 -8.84 20.41 -6.84
C THR A 105 -9.13 19.00 -7.37
N GLU A 106 -10.35 18.49 -7.16
CA GLU A 106 -10.81 17.23 -7.75
C GLU A 106 -10.78 17.30 -9.28
N ASN A 107 -11.33 18.37 -9.88
CA ASN A 107 -11.29 18.57 -11.34
C ASN A 107 -9.85 18.59 -11.88
N ALA A 108 -8.93 19.26 -11.18
CA ALA A 108 -7.51 19.26 -11.55
C ALA A 108 -6.89 17.87 -11.46
N ALA A 109 -7.22 17.11 -10.43
CA ALA A 109 -6.76 15.71 -10.27
C ALA A 109 -7.30 14.81 -11.38
N GLN A 110 -8.58 14.95 -11.74
CA GLN A 110 -9.22 14.21 -12.84
C GLN A 110 -8.60 14.55 -14.20
N ALA A 111 -8.36 15.85 -14.47
CA ALA A 111 -7.70 16.30 -15.69
C ALA A 111 -6.27 15.72 -15.81
N LEU A 112 -5.52 15.69 -14.70
CA LEU A 112 -4.21 15.06 -14.67
C LEU A 112 -4.31 13.55 -14.94
N ALA A 113 -5.23 12.84 -14.27
CA ALA A 113 -5.42 11.40 -14.49
C ALA A 113 -5.73 11.09 -15.95
N THR A 114 -6.64 11.85 -16.58
CA THR A 114 -6.96 11.71 -17.99
C THR A 114 -5.72 11.95 -18.88
N SER A 115 -4.99 13.04 -18.63
CA SER A 115 -3.77 13.35 -19.40
C SER A 115 -2.69 12.27 -19.27
N LEU A 116 -2.55 11.65 -18.11
CA LEU A 116 -1.63 10.53 -17.91
C LEU A 116 -2.07 9.30 -18.70
N CYS A 117 -3.35 8.97 -18.72
CA CYS A 117 -3.90 7.88 -19.50
C CYS A 117 -3.73 8.12 -21.01
N ASP A 118 -3.99 9.33 -21.49
CA ASP A 118 -3.80 9.72 -22.89
C ASP A 118 -2.34 9.59 -23.36
N LYS A 119 -1.40 9.76 -22.42
CA LYS A 119 0.05 9.56 -22.64
C LYS A 119 0.50 8.09 -22.48
N GLY A 120 -0.43 7.17 -22.32
CA GLY A 120 -0.15 5.73 -22.23
C GLY A 120 0.12 5.18 -20.83
N MET A 121 -0.08 5.98 -19.76
CA MET A 121 0.01 5.47 -18.40
C MET A 121 -1.22 4.63 -18.09
N SER A 122 -1.08 3.30 -18.05
CA SER A 122 -2.20 2.38 -17.84
C SER A 122 -2.54 2.12 -16.36
N LYS A 123 -1.66 2.53 -15.44
CA LYS A 123 -1.80 2.26 -14.01
C LYS A 123 -1.87 3.57 -13.23
N VAL A 124 -3.07 4.15 -13.23
CA VAL A 124 -3.40 5.36 -12.48
C VAL A 124 -4.54 5.04 -11.50
N ALA A 125 -4.35 5.39 -10.24
CA ALA A 125 -5.39 5.33 -9.22
C ALA A 125 -5.60 6.72 -8.62
N MET A 126 -6.82 7.04 -8.27
CA MET A 126 -7.18 8.34 -7.70
C MET A 126 -8.10 8.16 -6.50
N TYR A 127 -7.81 8.85 -5.39
CA TYR A 127 -8.57 8.76 -4.16
C TYR A 127 -8.78 10.13 -3.53
N ASP A 128 -9.99 10.36 -3.03
CA ASP A 128 -10.31 11.46 -2.14
C ASP A 128 -9.86 11.11 -0.71
N VAL A 129 -8.94 11.91 -0.17
CA VAL A 129 -8.42 11.73 1.19
C VAL A 129 -9.50 11.92 2.27
N SER A 130 -10.57 12.65 1.96
CA SER A 130 -11.67 12.93 2.91
C SER A 130 -12.64 11.77 3.06
N SER A 131 -12.76 10.89 2.05
CA SER A 131 -13.71 9.79 2.02
C SER A 131 -13.05 8.42 2.07
N THR A 132 -11.73 8.33 1.85
CA THR A 132 -10.98 7.07 1.86
C THR A 132 -10.28 6.89 3.19
N HIS A 133 -10.44 5.72 3.81
CA HIS A 133 -9.77 5.42 5.07
C HIS A 133 -8.25 5.50 4.92
N VAL A 134 -7.58 6.18 5.85
CA VAL A 134 -6.13 6.44 5.78
C VAL A 134 -5.30 5.16 5.59
N SER A 135 -5.68 4.05 6.23
CA SER A 135 -4.97 2.77 6.07
C SER A 135 -5.01 2.21 4.65
N GLN A 136 -6.06 2.51 3.89
CA GLN A 136 -6.14 2.17 2.47
C GLN A 136 -5.19 3.05 1.66
N LEU A 137 -5.20 4.35 1.91
CA LEU A 137 -4.29 5.30 1.25
C LEU A 137 -2.83 4.95 1.49
N ILE A 138 -2.47 4.55 2.70
CA ILE A 138 -1.13 4.06 3.04
C ILE A 138 -0.78 2.81 2.23
N SER A 139 -1.69 1.84 2.15
CA SER A 139 -1.47 0.64 1.33
C SER A 139 -1.21 0.99 -0.13
N GLU A 140 -1.98 1.92 -0.69
CA GLU A 140 -1.80 2.38 -2.06
C GLU A 140 -0.49 3.19 -2.23
N ALA A 141 -0.10 4.00 -1.26
CA ALA A 141 1.19 4.71 -1.28
C ALA A 141 2.39 3.75 -1.30
N PHE A 142 2.29 2.60 -0.63
CA PHE A 142 3.30 1.54 -0.71
C PHE A 142 3.28 0.79 -2.04
N LYS A 143 2.15 0.76 -2.74
CA LYS A 143 1.98 0.05 -4.02
C LYS A 143 2.59 0.80 -5.20
N TYR A 144 2.30 2.09 -5.32
CA TYR A 144 2.66 2.88 -6.51
C TYR A 144 4.03 3.53 -6.42
N SER A 145 4.71 3.68 -7.58
CA SER A 145 6.03 4.31 -7.70
C SER A 145 5.99 5.84 -7.66
N HIS A 146 4.90 6.45 -8.14
CA HIS A 146 4.71 7.90 -8.18
C HIS A 146 3.46 8.28 -7.39
N ILE A 147 3.56 9.35 -6.62
CA ILE A 147 2.46 9.85 -5.79
C ILE A 147 2.26 11.33 -6.09
N VAL A 148 1.05 11.67 -6.51
CA VAL A 148 0.62 13.07 -6.68
C VAL A 148 -0.25 13.44 -5.49
N LEU A 149 0.11 14.51 -4.80
CA LEU A 149 -0.65 15.08 -3.70
C LEU A 149 -1.29 16.38 -4.20
N ALA A 150 -2.61 16.36 -4.36
CA ALA A 150 -3.39 17.51 -4.80
C ALA A 150 -4.23 18.03 -3.64
N SER A 151 -3.95 19.23 -3.13
CA SER A 151 -4.62 19.74 -1.94
C SER A 151 -5.05 21.18 -2.08
N VAL A 152 -6.23 21.46 -1.54
CA VAL A 152 -6.68 22.82 -1.29
C VAL A 152 -6.01 23.37 -0.02
N THR A 153 -5.69 24.65 -0.01
CA THR A 153 -5.29 25.37 1.20
C THR A 153 -6.48 25.53 2.15
N TYR A 154 -6.29 25.21 3.42
CA TYR A 154 -7.31 25.32 4.46
C TYR A 154 -6.75 26.06 5.67
N ASN A 155 -7.38 27.16 6.08
CA ASN A 155 -6.94 28.00 7.21
C ASN A 155 -5.43 28.35 7.15
N LEU A 156 -4.95 28.77 6.00
CA LEU A 156 -3.53 29.08 5.72
C LEU A 156 -2.58 27.88 5.94
N GLY A 157 -3.07 26.66 5.86
CA GLY A 157 -2.31 25.45 6.07
C GLY A 157 -2.77 24.29 5.18
N ILE A 158 -2.27 23.12 5.49
CA ILE A 158 -2.62 21.87 4.80
C ILE A 158 -4.03 21.45 5.22
N TYR A 159 -4.81 20.95 4.27
CA TYR A 159 -6.12 20.35 4.56
C TYR A 159 -5.98 19.21 5.59
N PRO A 160 -6.80 19.17 6.67
CA PRO A 160 -6.56 18.28 7.82
C PRO A 160 -6.37 16.80 7.46
N ALA A 161 -7.25 16.23 6.65
CA ALA A 161 -7.12 14.81 6.26
C ALA A 161 -5.85 14.53 5.40
N MET A 162 -5.42 15.52 4.58
CA MET A 162 -4.16 15.42 3.85
C MET A 162 -2.97 15.49 4.81
N HIS A 163 -3.02 16.37 5.82
CA HIS A 163 -1.99 16.44 6.85
C HIS A 163 -1.83 15.11 7.58
N ASP A 164 -2.93 14.50 8.01
CA ASP A 164 -2.91 13.22 8.72
C ASP A 164 -2.31 12.10 7.85
N PHE A 165 -2.69 12.04 6.58
CA PHE A 165 -2.11 11.09 5.62
C PHE A 165 -0.59 11.29 5.45
N LEU A 166 -0.11 12.53 5.36
CA LEU A 166 1.31 12.85 5.26
C LEU A 166 2.07 12.43 6.54
N MET A 167 1.47 12.66 7.71
CA MET A 167 2.06 12.28 9.00
C MET A 167 2.17 10.76 9.14
N ASP A 168 1.17 10.00 8.67
CA ASP A 168 1.21 8.54 8.67
C ASP A 168 2.28 8.01 7.71
N MET A 169 2.38 8.53 6.48
CA MET A 169 3.46 8.15 5.56
C MET A 169 4.84 8.38 6.16
N LYS A 170 5.03 9.51 6.85
CA LYS A 170 6.27 9.83 7.56
C LYS A 170 6.54 8.87 8.70
N ALA A 171 5.53 8.58 9.52
CA ALA A 171 5.66 7.68 10.66
C ALA A 171 6.00 6.24 10.24
N LEU A 172 5.50 5.80 9.08
CA LEU A 172 5.75 4.48 8.50
C LEU A 172 7.04 4.42 7.66
N ASN A 173 7.77 5.55 7.57
CA ASN A 173 9.06 5.64 6.89
C ASN A 173 9.00 5.25 5.40
N LEU A 174 7.92 5.62 4.69
CA LEU A 174 7.78 5.37 3.25
C LEU A 174 8.96 5.96 2.48
N GLN A 175 9.57 5.17 1.61
CA GLN A 175 10.77 5.51 0.84
C GLN A 175 10.59 5.15 -0.64
N ASN A 176 11.55 5.57 -1.47
CA ASN A 176 11.65 5.19 -2.88
C ASN A 176 10.41 5.55 -3.70
N ARG A 177 9.84 6.73 -3.46
CA ARG A 177 8.72 7.27 -4.23
C ARG A 177 9.09 8.60 -4.87
N THR A 178 8.56 8.82 -6.07
CA THR A 178 8.59 10.14 -6.71
C THR A 178 7.32 10.88 -6.37
N PHE A 179 7.45 12.11 -5.88
CA PHE A 179 6.30 12.94 -5.51
C PHE A 179 6.12 14.11 -6.47
N ALA A 180 4.86 14.43 -6.74
CA ALA A 180 4.43 15.69 -7.34
C ALA A 180 3.34 16.32 -6.46
N ILE A 181 3.28 17.65 -6.43
CA ILE A 181 2.34 18.40 -5.61
C ILE A 181 1.54 19.34 -6.51
N ILE A 182 0.23 19.38 -6.29
CA ILE A 182 -0.70 20.36 -6.85
C ILE A 182 -1.30 21.09 -5.68
N GLU A 183 -1.02 22.39 -5.59
CA GLU A 183 -1.60 23.28 -4.60
C GLU A 183 -2.67 24.15 -5.25
N ASN A 184 -3.81 24.28 -4.58
CA ASN A 184 -4.91 25.14 -4.96
C ASN A 184 -5.28 26.04 -3.77
N GLY A 185 -4.82 27.28 -3.80
CA GLY A 185 -5.01 28.29 -2.76
C GLY A 185 -5.91 29.43 -3.17
#